data_771e44675933c49d71cd7e0271602cb9
#
_entry.id   771e44675933c49d71cd7e0271602cb9
#
_cell.length_a   1.000
_cell.length_b   1.000
_cell.length_c   1.000
_cell.angle_alpha   90.00
_cell.angle_beta   90.00
_cell.angle_gamma   90.00
#
_symmetry.space_group_name_H-M   'P 1'
#
loop_
_entity.id
_entity.type
_entity.pdbx_description
1 polymer ?
#
loop_
_entity_poly.entity_id
_entity_poly.type
_entity_poly.pdbx_seq_one_letter_code
_entity_poly.pdbx_strand_id
1 'polypeptide(L)'
;MPQYNPPLRDMQFVLHELLGAADELKLMPRHAEIDADTLNAVLEEAGKFAAEVPAPLNSPGDAEGCALDKATHEVRTPKGFKEAYARYVEGGWPALSCDPAYGGQGLPLVLNQCLYEMLNSANQAWTVYPGLSHGAYECLHAHGSPEEKRLYLPKLTSGEWT
;
A
#
# COMPACT_ATOMS: atom_id res chain seq x y z
N MET A 1 -2.93 -20.24 -14.87
CA MET A 1 -2.67 -19.94 -13.44
C MET A 1 -3.98 -19.57 -12.78
N PRO A 2 -4.24 -19.90 -11.53
CA PRO A 2 -5.41 -19.38 -10.85
C PRO A 2 -5.34 -17.84 -10.85
N GLN A 3 -6.43 -17.20 -11.23
CA GLN A 3 -6.55 -15.75 -11.19
C GLN A 3 -6.73 -15.32 -9.72
N TYR A 4 -5.99 -14.32 -9.26
CA TYR A 4 -6.22 -13.73 -7.97
C TYR A 4 -7.54 -12.95 -7.97
N ASN A 5 -8.39 -13.24 -7.01
CA ASN A 5 -9.65 -12.53 -6.79
C ASN A 5 -9.62 -11.92 -5.39
N PRO A 6 -9.63 -10.58 -5.26
CA PRO A 6 -9.64 -9.92 -3.95
C PRO A 6 -10.92 -10.31 -3.16
N PRO A 7 -10.81 -10.58 -1.83
CA PRO A 7 -11.95 -10.97 -1.02
C PRO A 7 -12.77 -9.75 -0.57
N LEU A 8 -13.23 -8.94 -1.53
CA LEU A 8 -13.90 -7.66 -1.25
C LEU A 8 -15.14 -7.82 -0.37
N ARG A 9 -15.97 -8.85 -0.63
CA ARG A 9 -17.18 -9.11 0.17
C ARG A 9 -16.85 -9.40 1.64
N ASP A 10 -15.78 -10.15 1.89
CA ASP A 10 -15.36 -10.49 3.25
C ASP A 10 -14.79 -9.25 3.96
N MET A 11 -13.99 -8.45 3.27
CA MET A 11 -13.48 -7.18 3.79
C MET A 11 -14.61 -6.19 4.10
N GLN A 12 -15.58 -6.05 3.21
CA GLN A 12 -16.77 -5.22 3.41
C GLN A 12 -17.60 -5.70 4.61
N PHE A 13 -17.79 -7.02 4.73
CA PHE A 13 -18.48 -7.60 5.88
C PHE A 13 -17.78 -7.23 7.20
N VAL A 14 -16.45 -7.41 7.25
CA VAL A 14 -15.69 -7.06 8.46
C VAL A 14 -15.78 -5.57 8.77
N LEU A 15 -15.60 -4.71 7.78
CA LEU A 15 -15.60 -3.27 8.00
C LEU A 15 -16.98 -2.72 8.38
N HIS A 16 -18.03 -3.16 7.69
CA HIS A 16 -19.35 -2.54 7.86
C HIS A 16 -20.23 -3.28 8.87
N GLU A 17 -20.25 -4.62 8.81
CA GLU A 17 -21.18 -5.40 9.63
C GLU A 17 -20.58 -5.79 10.99
N LEU A 18 -19.27 -6.10 11.04
CA LEU A 18 -18.62 -6.51 12.28
C LEU A 18 -18.06 -5.31 13.07
N LEU A 19 -17.35 -4.41 12.42
CA LEU A 19 -16.66 -3.29 13.07
C LEU A 19 -17.47 -1.99 13.08
N GLY A 20 -18.46 -1.83 12.21
CA GLY A 20 -19.19 -0.57 12.06
C GLY A 20 -18.25 0.59 11.72
N ALA A 21 -17.20 0.34 10.90
CA ALA A 21 -16.06 1.23 10.73
C ALA A 21 -16.44 2.66 10.33
N ALA A 22 -17.47 2.84 9.48
CA ALA A 22 -17.91 4.17 9.08
C ALA A 22 -18.46 5.00 10.26
N ASP A 23 -19.17 4.35 11.20
CA ASP A 23 -19.72 5.04 12.38
C ASP A 23 -18.63 5.33 13.41
N GLU A 24 -17.67 4.43 13.60
CA GLU A 24 -16.51 4.67 14.45
C GLU A 24 -15.61 5.80 13.91
N LEU A 25 -15.41 5.86 12.59
CA LEU A 25 -14.62 6.92 11.94
C LEU A 25 -15.24 8.31 12.09
N LYS A 26 -16.58 8.42 12.09
CA LYS A 26 -17.29 9.68 12.34
C LYS A 26 -16.98 10.28 13.73
N LEU A 27 -16.60 9.45 14.70
CA LEU A 27 -16.21 9.92 16.03
C LEU A 27 -14.79 10.50 16.06
N MET A 28 -14.03 10.31 14.99
CA MET A 28 -12.66 10.79 14.86
C MET A 28 -12.65 12.07 13.98
N PRO A 29 -12.34 13.26 14.52
CA PRO A 29 -12.42 14.52 13.78
C PRO A 29 -11.66 14.48 12.44
N ARG A 30 -10.54 13.73 12.37
CA ARG A 30 -9.72 13.58 11.15
C ARG A 30 -10.43 12.80 10.03
N HIS A 31 -11.37 11.93 10.39
CA HIS A 31 -12.02 11.00 9.47
C HIS A 31 -13.54 11.13 9.44
N ALA A 32 -14.08 12.20 10.03
CA ALA A 32 -15.52 12.40 10.19
C ALA A 32 -16.31 12.41 8.86
N GLU A 33 -15.65 12.80 7.77
CA GLU A 33 -16.26 12.86 6.44
C GLU A 33 -16.14 11.55 5.64
N ILE A 34 -15.49 10.53 6.22
CA ILE A 34 -15.30 9.23 5.56
C ILE A 34 -16.54 8.36 5.80
N ASP A 35 -17.27 8.10 4.72
CA ASP A 35 -18.47 7.25 4.74
C ASP A 35 -18.21 5.84 4.18
N ALA A 36 -19.23 5.00 4.23
CA ALA A 36 -19.16 3.63 3.73
C ALA A 36 -18.89 3.55 2.22
N ASP A 37 -19.41 4.52 1.44
CA ASP A 37 -19.19 4.52 -0.01
C ASP A 37 -17.75 4.86 -0.35
N THR A 38 -17.14 5.79 0.37
CA THR A 38 -15.71 6.09 0.26
C THR A 38 -14.84 4.88 0.60
N LEU A 39 -15.16 4.17 1.72
CA LEU A 39 -14.43 2.95 2.09
C LEU A 39 -14.53 1.89 0.98
N ASN A 40 -15.72 1.66 0.45
CA ASN A 40 -15.95 0.68 -0.62
C ASN A 40 -15.22 1.06 -1.91
N ALA A 41 -15.26 2.31 -2.33
CA ALA A 41 -14.58 2.77 -3.54
C ALA A 41 -13.06 2.54 -3.46
N VAL A 42 -12.45 2.84 -2.32
CA VAL A 42 -11.02 2.59 -2.12
C VAL A 42 -10.70 1.09 -2.12
N LEU A 43 -11.53 0.25 -1.47
CA LEU A 43 -11.36 -1.20 -1.47
C LEU A 43 -11.45 -1.80 -2.89
N GLU A 44 -12.42 -1.35 -3.68
CA GLU A 44 -12.62 -1.82 -5.05
C GLU A 44 -11.42 -1.49 -5.96
N GLU A 45 -10.94 -0.24 -5.90
CA GLU A 45 -9.76 0.17 -6.68
C GLU A 45 -8.47 -0.52 -6.19
N ALA A 46 -8.30 -0.70 -4.87
CA ALA A 46 -7.18 -1.46 -4.32
C ALA A 46 -7.21 -2.93 -4.77
N GLY A 47 -8.39 -3.55 -4.75
CA GLY A 47 -8.58 -4.92 -5.22
C GLY A 47 -8.27 -5.08 -6.71
N LYS A 48 -8.74 -4.14 -7.53
CA LYS A 48 -8.44 -4.09 -8.96
C LYS A 48 -6.94 -3.93 -9.21
N PHE A 49 -6.29 -2.99 -8.52
CA PHE A 49 -4.85 -2.82 -8.60
C PHE A 49 -4.11 -4.12 -8.23
N ALA A 50 -4.45 -4.75 -7.11
CA ALA A 50 -3.82 -5.99 -6.65
C ALA A 50 -3.97 -7.13 -7.66
N ALA A 51 -5.15 -7.27 -8.27
CA ALA A 51 -5.44 -8.33 -9.23
C ALA A 51 -4.78 -8.10 -10.61
N GLU A 52 -4.70 -6.86 -11.07
CA GLU A 52 -4.25 -6.53 -12.42
C GLU A 52 -2.75 -6.20 -12.51
N VAL A 53 -2.13 -5.80 -11.41
CA VAL A 53 -0.74 -5.29 -11.42
C VAL A 53 0.22 -6.27 -10.75
N PRO A 54 0.25 -6.48 -9.41
CA PRO A 54 1.22 -7.38 -8.80
C PRO A 54 0.87 -8.87 -8.97
N ALA A 55 -0.41 -9.26 -9.01
CA ALA A 55 -0.78 -10.67 -9.08
C ALA A 55 -0.24 -11.41 -10.32
N PRO A 56 -0.32 -10.86 -11.55
CA PRO A 56 0.24 -11.51 -12.74
C PRO A 56 1.75 -11.70 -12.68
N LEU A 57 2.45 -10.93 -11.86
CA LEU A 57 3.90 -10.96 -11.72
C LEU A 57 4.40 -11.97 -10.67
N ASN A 58 3.50 -12.53 -9.84
CA ASN A 58 3.88 -13.40 -8.74
C ASN A 58 4.65 -14.63 -9.22
N SER A 59 4.04 -15.45 -10.04
CA SER A 59 4.63 -16.71 -10.51
C SER A 59 5.82 -16.51 -11.48
N PRO A 60 5.76 -15.58 -12.47
CA PRO A 60 6.94 -15.27 -13.28
C PRO A 60 8.09 -14.69 -12.47
N GLY A 61 7.79 -13.83 -11.48
CA GLY A 61 8.79 -13.23 -10.61
C GLY A 61 9.47 -14.26 -9.71
N ASP A 62 8.71 -15.21 -9.16
CA ASP A 62 9.27 -16.33 -8.38
C ASP A 62 10.20 -17.21 -9.24
N ALA A 63 9.81 -17.51 -10.47
CA ALA A 63 10.63 -18.30 -11.38
C ALA A 63 11.90 -17.58 -11.84
N GLU A 64 11.85 -16.27 -12.08
CA GLU A 64 13.00 -15.46 -12.50
C GLU A 64 13.95 -15.16 -11.34
N GLY A 65 13.41 -14.74 -10.20
CA GLY A 65 14.16 -14.29 -9.03
C GLY A 65 14.95 -12.99 -9.26
N CYS A 66 15.65 -12.55 -8.21
CA CYS A 66 16.58 -11.44 -8.30
C CYS A 66 17.97 -11.92 -8.74
N ALA A 67 18.68 -11.12 -9.52
CA ALA A 67 20.05 -11.40 -9.96
C ALA A 67 21.01 -10.32 -9.45
N LEU A 68 22.08 -10.75 -8.77
CA LEU A 68 23.18 -9.89 -8.33
C LEU A 68 24.30 -9.92 -9.35
N ASP A 69 24.65 -8.77 -9.93
CA ASP A 69 25.89 -8.60 -10.65
C ASP A 69 27.05 -8.43 -9.66
N LYS A 70 27.94 -9.42 -9.64
CA LYS A 70 29.08 -9.44 -8.69
C LYS A 70 30.16 -8.42 -9.00
N ALA A 71 30.22 -7.88 -10.23
CA ALA A 71 31.22 -6.91 -10.65
C ALA A 71 30.77 -5.48 -10.30
N THR A 72 29.49 -5.16 -10.52
CA THR A 72 28.92 -3.83 -10.26
C THR A 72 28.23 -3.71 -8.92
N HIS A 73 27.94 -4.85 -8.25
CA HIS A 73 27.10 -4.97 -7.06
C HIS A 73 25.65 -4.52 -7.26
N GLU A 74 25.21 -4.40 -8.50
CA GLU A 74 23.81 -4.07 -8.82
C GLU A 74 22.91 -5.29 -8.69
N VAL A 75 21.71 -5.05 -8.17
CA VAL A 75 20.64 -6.07 -8.09
C VAL A 75 19.61 -5.77 -9.16
N ARG A 76 19.34 -6.76 -10.00
CA ARG A 76 18.23 -6.72 -10.94
C ARG A 76 17.04 -7.46 -10.36
N THR A 77 15.93 -6.76 -10.22
CA THR A 77 14.64 -7.34 -9.83
C THR A 77 13.98 -8.09 -10.99
N PRO A 78 13.01 -8.98 -10.73
CA PRO A 78 12.24 -9.64 -11.79
C PRO A 78 11.59 -8.64 -12.74
N LYS A 79 11.41 -9.05 -13.99
CA LYS A 79 10.78 -8.24 -15.02
C LYS A 79 9.37 -7.82 -14.60
N GLY A 80 9.04 -6.54 -14.76
CA GLY A 80 7.72 -5.97 -14.45
C GLY A 80 7.60 -5.44 -13.01
N PHE A 81 8.52 -5.76 -12.10
CA PHE A 81 8.45 -5.28 -10.71
C PHE A 81 8.60 -3.77 -10.59
N LYS A 82 9.53 -3.18 -11.35
CA LYS A 82 9.73 -1.72 -11.37
C LYS A 82 8.52 -0.98 -11.95
N GLU A 83 7.96 -1.50 -13.04
CA GLU A 83 6.78 -0.95 -13.69
C GLU A 83 5.54 -1.06 -12.79
N ALA A 84 5.40 -2.17 -12.07
CA ALA A 84 4.34 -2.34 -11.07
C ALA A 84 4.48 -1.32 -9.93
N TYR A 85 5.71 -1.06 -9.48
CA TYR A 85 5.97 -0.04 -8.46
C TYR A 85 5.66 1.37 -8.98
N ALA A 86 6.03 1.69 -10.21
CA ALA A 86 5.68 2.97 -10.81
C ALA A 86 4.15 3.19 -10.87
N ARG A 87 3.38 2.17 -11.24
CA ARG A 87 1.91 2.20 -11.21
C ARG A 87 1.34 2.33 -9.79
N TYR A 88 1.97 1.71 -8.79
CA TYR A 88 1.62 1.85 -7.39
C TYR A 88 1.77 3.31 -6.92
N VAL A 89 2.89 3.94 -7.29
CA VAL A 89 3.15 5.35 -6.99
C VAL A 89 2.19 6.27 -7.75
N GLU A 90 1.98 6.03 -9.04
CA GLU A 90 1.04 6.81 -9.88
C GLU A 90 -0.40 6.77 -9.34
N GLY A 91 -0.82 5.61 -8.81
CA GLY A 91 -2.12 5.45 -8.15
C GLY A 91 -2.22 6.11 -6.77
N GLY A 92 -1.13 6.71 -6.25
CA GLY A 92 -1.12 7.38 -4.95
C GLY A 92 -1.15 6.43 -3.74
N TRP A 93 -0.95 5.14 -3.95
CA TRP A 93 -1.04 4.13 -2.89
C TRP A 93 -0.04 4.31 -1.75
N PRO A 94 1.23 4.76 -1.97
CA PRO A 94 2.16 5.04 -0.87
C PRO A 94 1.63 6.07 0.12
N ALA A 95 0.83 7.03 -0.37
CA ALA A 95 0.32 8.16 0.38
C ALA A 95 -1.01 7.87 1.11
N LEU A 96 -1.63 6.71 0.90
CA LEU A 96 -3.03 6.41 1.25
C LEU A 96 -3.39 6.83 2.69
N SER A 97 -2.66 6.35 3.70
CA SER A 97 -2.90 6.67 5.11
C SER A 97 -1.92 7.68 5.70
N CYS A 98 -0.98 8.19 4.89
CA CYS A 98 0.01 9.15 5.34
C CYS A 98 -0.60 10.51 5.67
N ASP A 99 0.07 11.26 6.55
CA ASP A 99 -0.37 12.56 7.01
C ASP A 99 -0.36 13.60 5.87
N PRO A 100 -1.45 14.36 5.65
CA PRO A 100 -1.50 15.43 4.67
C PRO A 100 -0.41 16.51 4.83
N ALA A 101 0.09 16.71 6.06
CA ALA A 101 1.21 17.63 6.32
C ALA A 101 2.50 17.24 5.57
N TYR A 102 2.61 15.96 5.17
CA TYR A 102 3.76 15.42 4.43
C TYR A 102 3.38 14.89 3.04
N GLY A 103 2.25 15.34 2.50
CA GLY A 103 1.77 14.97 1.16
C GLY A 103 0.90 13.71 1.13
N GLY A 104 0.47 13.20 2.27
CA GLY A 104 -0.43 12.04 2.39
C GLY A 104 -1.88 12.37 2.06
N GLN A 105 -2.68 11.34 1.81
CA GLN A 105 -4.12 11.47 1.59
C GLN A 105 -4.91 11.50 2.91
N GLY A 106 -4.32 11.07 4.01
CA GLY A 106 -4.94 11.09 5.33
C GLY A 106 -6.11 10.13 5.51
N LEU A 107 -6.24 9.12 4.63
CA LEU A 107 -7.28 8.12 4.75
C LEU A 107 -7.06 7.20 5.96
N PRO A 108 -8.11 6.54 6.47
CA PRO A 108 -7.99 5.69 7.64
C PRO A 108 -7.00 4.55 7.45
N LEU A 109 -6.19 4.26 8.48
CA LEU A 109 -5.20 3.19 8.46
C LEU A 109 -5.81 1.82 8.15
N VAL A 110 -7.08 1.59 8.51
CA VAL A 110 -7.78 0.34 8.19
C VAL A 110 -7.84 0.07 6.69
N LEU A 111 -7.98 1.10 5.84
CA LEU A 111 -7.91 0.94 4.38
C LEU A 111 -6.52 0.53 3.92
N ASN A 112 -5.48 1.08 4.54
CA ASN A 112 -4.11 0.68 4.25
C ASN A 112 -3.84 -0.78 4.64
N GLN A 113 -4.40 -1.26 5.75
CA GLN A 113 -4.31 -2.67 6.15
C GLN A 113 -5.01 -3.58 5.13
N CYS A 114 -6.21 -3.22 4.66
CA CYS A 114 -6.90 -3.96 3.60
C CYS A 114 -6.10 -3.97 2.28
N LEU A 115 -5.52 -2.83 1.89
CA LEU A 115 -4.64 -2.76 0.72
C LEU A 115 -3.46 -3.75 0.86
N TYR A 116 -2.75 -3.72 1.99
CA TYR A 116 -1.61 -4.61 2.20
C TYR A 116 -1.99 -6.09 2.31
N GLU A 117 -3.15 -6.41 2.84
CA GLU A 117 -3.67 -7.78 2.83
C GLU A 117 -3.87 -8.27 1.39
N MET A 118 -4.50 -7.46 0.54
CA MET A 118 -4.68 -7.79 -0.88
C MET A 118 -3.36 -7.88 -1.64
N LEU A 119 -2.44 -6.94 -1.43
CA LEU A 119 -1.13 -6.93 -2.08
C LEU A 119 -0.28 -8.14 -1.68
N ASN A 120 -0.21 -8.47 -0.38
CA ASN A 120 0.52 -9.64 0.10
C ASN A 120 -0.07 -10.95 -0.44
N SER A 121 -1.40 -11.04 -0.50
CA SER A 121 -2.08 -12.20 -1.07
C SER A 121 -1.86 -12.33 -2.58
N ALA A 122 -1.73 -11.22 -3.28
CA ALA A 122 -1.49 -11.17 -4.72
C ALA A 122 -0.03 -11.48 -5.08
N ASN A 123 0.93 -10.83 -4.40
CA ASN A 123 2.36 -11.00 -4.64
C ASN A 123 3.18 -10.48 -3.45
N GLN A 124 3.43 -11.35 -2.48
CA GLN A 124 4.16 -10.97 -1.27
C GLN A 124 5.59 -10.52 -1.57
N ALA A 125 6.29 -11.17 -2.51
CA ALA A 125 7.68 -10.83 -2.84
C ALA A 125 7.80 -9.39 -3.35
N TRP A 126 6.83 -8.94 -4.16
CA TRP A 126 6.77 -7.54 -4.61
C TRP A 126 6.37 -6.60 -3.47
N THR A 127 5.41 -6.99 -2.62
CA THR A 127 4.86 -6.14 -1.55
C THR A 127 5.88 -5.80 -0.46
N VAL A 128 6.95 -6.57 -0.32
CA VAL A 128 8.04 -6.27 0.62
C VAL A 128 8.63 -4.86 0.39
N TYR A 129 8.72 -4.39 -0.86
CA TYR A 129 9.23 -3.05 -1.16
C TYR A 129 8.40 -1.95 -0.49
N PRO A 130 7.13 -1.74 -0.89
CA PRO A 130 6.32 -0.68 -0.29
C PRO A 130 6.04 -0.92 1.19
N GLY A 131 5.95 -2.18 1.63
CA GLY A 131 5.66 -2.53 3.03
C GLY A 131 6.73 -2.06 4.00
N LEU A 132 8.00 -2.21 3.66
CA LEU A 132 9.11 -1.75 4.48
C LEU A 132 9.18 -0.21 4.52
N SER A 133 8.92 0.45 3.39
CA SER A 133 8.89 1.91 3.31
C SER A 133 7.76 2.49 4.15
N HIS A 134 6.57 1.86 4.14
CA HIS A 134 5.46 2.25 5.00
C HIS A 134 5.80 2.07 6.49
N GLY A 135 6.43 0.96 6.87
CA GLY A 135 6.91 0.73 8.24
C GLY A 135 7.92 1.80 8.70
N ALA A 136 8.83 2.21 7.81
CA ALA A 136 9.76 3.30 8.07
C ALA A 136 9.02 4.65 8.24
N TYR A 137 8.02 4.92 7.40
CA TYR A 137 7.16 6.09 7.53
C TYR A 137 6.48 6.13 8.91
N GLU A 138 5.81 5.07 9.32
CA GLU A 138 5.09 5.02 10.60
C GLU A 138 6.03 5.23 11.78
N CYS A 139 7.20 4.61 11.77
CA CYS A 139 8.21 4.79 12.82
C CYS A 139 8.68 6.24 12.92
N LEU A 140 9.05 6.85 11.79
CA LEU A 140 9.48 8.24 11.75
C LEU A 140 8.36 9.22 12.10
N HIS A 141 7.13 8.95 11.62
CA HIS A 141 5.97 9.77 11.91
C HIS A 141 5.64 9.78 13.41
N ALA A 142 5.72 8.63 14.07
CA ALA A 142 5.46 8.54 15.50
C ALA A 142 6.60 9.11 16.37
N HIS A 143 7.86 8.81 16.04
CA HIS A 143 8.99 8.97 16.94
C HIS A 143 10.09 9.91 16.45
N GLY A 144 10.09 10.27 15.15
CA GLY A 144 11.12 11.14 14.57
C GLY A 144 11.05 12.56 15.10
N SER A 145 12.20 13.23 15.14
CA SER A 145 12.29 14.67 15.40
C SER A 145 11.58 15.48 14.29
N PRO A 146 11.23 16.75 14.56
CA PRO A 146 10.64 17.61 13.51
C PRO A 146 11.52 17.74 12.26
N GLU A 147 12.84 17.70 12.43
CA GLU A 147 13.79 17.76 11.32
C GLU A 147 13.78 16.49 10.48
N GLU A 148 13.83 15.32 11.12
CA GLU A 148 13.74 14.02 10.45
C GLU A 148 12.41 13.87 9.71
N LYS A 149 11.30 14.22 10.33
CA LYS A 149 9.97 14.19 9.68
C LYS A 149 9.93 15.05 8.41
N ARG A 150 10.43 16.29 8.48
CA ARG A 150 10.47 17.20 7.34
C ARG A 150 11.37 16.67 6.21
N LEU A 151 12.48 15.98 6.55
CA LEU A 151 13.44 15.50 5.58
C LEU A 151 12.98 14.20 4.89
N TYR A 152 12.44 13.24 5.65
CA TYR A 152 12.22 11.88 5.18
C TYR A 152 10.76 11.60 4.78
N LEU A 153 9.78 12.09 5.55
CA LEU A 153 8.38 11.71 5.34
C LEU A 153 7.84 12.07 3.95
N PRO A 154 8.12 13.26 3.37
CA PRO A 154 7.64 13.56 2.02
C PRO A 154 8.11 12.58 0.95
N LYS A 155 9.35 12.08 1.06
CA LYS A 155 9.93 11.15 0.09
C LYS A 155 9.40 9.73 0.23
N LEU A 156 9.12 9.29 1.47
CA LEU A 156 8.45 8.03 1.74
C LEU A 156 6.97 8.08 1.29
N THR A 157 6.29 9.20 1.56
CA THR A 157 4.89 9.41 1.17
C THR A 157 4.72 9.46 -0.35
N SER A 158 5.63 10.13 -1.05
CA SER A 158 5.58 10.19 -2.52
C SER A 158 5.99 8.89 -3.21
N GLY A 159 6.56 7.93 -2.49
CA GLY A 159 7.12 6.71 -3.07
C GLY A 159 8.44 6.93 -3.83
N GLU A 160 9.07 8.12 -3.71
CA GLU A 160 10.42 8.36 -4.26
C GLU A 160 11.45 7.43 -3.62
N TRP A 161 11.27 7.17 -2.34
CA TRP A 161 12.11 6.24 -1.57
C TRP A 161 11.33 4.96 -1.23
N THR A 162 12.01 3.82 -1.46
CA THR A 162 11.51 2.50 -1.14
C THR A 162 12.65 1.56 -0.72
#